data_3260ff0522605693f95a3c7e23ba8de7
#
_entry.id   3260ff0522605693f95a3c7e23ba8de7
#
_cell.length_a   1.000
_cell.length_b   1.000
_cell.length_c   1.000
_cell.angle_alpha   90.00
_cell.angle_beta   90.00
_cell.angle_gamma   90.00
#
_symmetry.space_group_name_H-M   'P 1'
#
loop_
_entity.id
_entity.type
_entity.pdbx_description
1 polymer ?
#
loop_
_entity_poly.entity_id
_entity_poly.type
_entity_poly.pdbx_seq_one_letter_code
_entity_poly.pdbx_strand_id
1 'polypeptide(L)' 'HTENFILVDPEQRIRGFYDGTLEEDIEKIKTDIELLRNEYSMN' A
#
# COMPACT_ATOMS: atom_id res chain seq x y z
N HIS A 1 -20.30 5.86 -3.27
CA HIS A 1 -18.94 6.04 -3.78
C HIS A 1 -18.00 5.04 -3.17
N THR A 2 -17.20 4.40 -3.99
CA THR A 2 -16.13 3.57 -3.50
C THR A 2 -14.84 4.33 -3.64
N GLU A 3 -14.09 4.40 -2.56
CA GLU A 3 -12.78 5.01 -2.60
C GLU A 3 -11.74 3.92 -2.62
N ASN A 4 -11.00 3.86 -3.69
CA ASN A 4 -9.98 2.83 -3.85
C ASN A 4 -8.60 3.44 -3.82
N PHE A 5 -7.67 2.75 -3.17
CA PHE A 5 -6.28 3.17 -3.12
C PHE A 5 -5.41 2.12 -3.80
N ILE A 6 -4.38 2.60 -4.45
CA ILE A 6 -3.41 1.74 -5.11
C ILE A 6 -2.04 2.09 -4.56
N LEU A 7 -1.31 1.08 -4.12
CA LEU A 7 0.06 1.27 -3.64
C LEU A 7 1.00 0.99 -4.79
N VAL A 8 1.83 1.98 -5.12
CA VAL A 8 2.78 1.89 -6.24
C VAL A 8 4.19 2.08 -5.68
N ASP A 9 5.11 1.23 -6.12
CA ASP A 9 6.48 1.33 -5.65
C ASP A 9 7.29 2.33 -6.49
N PRO A 10 8.54 2.63 -6.08
CA PRO A 10 9.37 3.58 -6.83
C PRO A 10 9.68 3.14 -8.25
N GLU A 11 9.51 1.87 -8.57
CA GLU A 11 9.73 1.37 -9.92
C GLU A 11 8.44 1.38 -10.74
N GLN A 12 7.40 2.05 -10.21
CA GLN A 12 6.12 2.23 -10.88
C GLN A 12 5.35 0.93 -11.08
N ARG A 13 5.53 -0.01 -10.17
CA ARG A 13 4.77 -1.26 -10.19
C ARG A 13 3.69 -1.19 -9.13
N ILE A 14 2.51 -1.73 -9.46
CA ILE A 14 1.42 -1.78 -8.50
C ILE A 14 1.70 -2.88 -7.50
N ARG A 15 1.70 -2.54 -6.22
CA ARG A 15 2.01 -3.47 -5.15
C ARG A 15 0.79 -3.86 -4.33
N GLY A 16 -0.33 -3.16 -4.50
CA GLY A 16 -1.53 -3.53 -3.79
C GLY A 16 -2.72 -2.69 -4.17
N PHE A 17 -3.91 -3.28 -3.95
CA PHE A 17 -5.19 -2.60 -4.14
C PHE A 17 -5.94 -2.62 -2.82
N TYR A 18 -6.58 -1.51 -2.46
CA TYR A 18 -7.24 -1.39 -1.18
C TYR A 18 -8.55 -0.65 -1.31
N ASP A 19 -9.52 -1.03 -0.47
CA ASP A 19 -10.80 -0.34 -0.40
C ASP A 19 -10.74 0.66 0.76
N GLY A 20 -10.75 1.93 0.42
CA GLY A 20 -10.63 2.99 1.41
C GLY A 20 -11.80 3.10 2.37
N THR A 21 -12.89 2.38 2.10
CA THR A 21 -14.04 2.37 3.00
C THR A 21 -13.96 1.29 4.07
N LEU A 22 -12.97 0.39 3.99
CA LEU A 22 -12.80 -0.69 4.94
C LEU A 22 -11.65 -0.39 5.89
N GLU A 23 -11.92 -0.45 7.19
CA GLU A 23 -10.88 -0.18 8.18
C GLU A 23 -9.75 -1.21 8.09
N GLU A 24 -10.09 -2.45 7.84
CA GLU A 24 -9.07 -3.49 7.74
C GLU A 24 -8.12 -3.25 6.57
N ASP A 25 -8.63 -2.66 5.48
CA ASP A 25 -7.77 -2.34 4.35
C ASP A 25 -6.89 -1.14 4.65
N ILE A 26 -7.39 -0.18 5.41
CA ILE A 26 -6.58 0.96 5.84
C ILE A 26 -5.41 0.49 6.69
N GLU A 27 -5.66 -0.45 7.60
CA GLU A 27 -4.59 -1.01 8.42
C GLU A 27 -3.60 -1.80 7.57
N LYS A 28 -4.11 -2.48 6.59
CA LYS A 28 -3.27 -3.26 5.69
C LYS A 28 -2.35 -2.36 4.88
N ILE A 29 -2.86 -1.22 4.42
CA ILE A 29 -2.05 -0.24 3.69
C ILE A 29 -0.86 0.20 4.54
N LYS A 30 -1.10 0.49 5.81
CA LYS A 30 -0.04 0.95 6.69
C LYS A 30 1.06 -0.10 6.82
N THR A 31 0.66 -1.35 7.00
CA THR A 31 1.62 -2.45 7.10
C THR A 31 2.39 -2.63 5.81
N ASP A 32 1.69 -2.58 4.68
CA ASP A 32 2.31 -2.80 3.39
C ASP A 32 3.27 -1.66 3.03
N ILE A 33 2.93 -0.43 3.41
CA ILE A 33 3.82 0.70 3.18
C ILE A 33 5.10 0.53 3.98
N GLU A 34 4.99 0.05 5.22
CA GLU A 34 6.16 -0.18 6.05
C GLU A 34 7.05 -1.27 5.45
N LEU A 35 6.43 -2.34 4.98
CA LEU A 35 7.19 -3.42 4.37
C LEU A 35 7.90 -2.94 3.10
N LEU A 36 7.20 -2.18 2.29
CA LEU A 36 7.78 -1.65 1.06
C LEU A 36 8.93 -0.69 1.36
N ARG A 37 8.74 0.14 2.36
CA ARG A 37 9.75 1.09 2.77
C ARG A 37 11.02 0.38 3.22
N ASN A 38 10.86 -0.69 4.00
CA ASN A 38 11.99 -1.49 4.44
C ASN A 38 12.68 -2.18 3.27
N GLU A 39 11.90 -2.63 2.31
CA GLU A 39 12.43 -3.28 1.13
C GLU A 39 13.39 -2.36 0.38
N TYR A 40 13.04 -1.09 0.26
CA TYR A 40 13.84 -0.13 -0.49
C TYR A 40 14.89 0.58 0.34
N SER A 41 14.88 0.42 1.65
CA SER A 41 15.87 1.05 2.51
C SER A 41 17.01 0.13 2.90
N MET A 42 16.99 -1.10 2.43
CA MET A 42 17.98 -2.10 2.80
C MET A 42 19.20 -2.12 1.89
N ASN A 43 19.37 -1.14 1.09
CA ASN A 43 20.53 -1.07 0.21
C ASN A 43 21.68 -0.30 0.83
#